data_11cecb3677d8919a55af427c81c122c0
#
_entry.id   11cecb3677d8919a55af427c81c122c0
#
_cell.length_a   1.000
_cell.length_b   1.000
_cell.length_c   1.000
_cell.angle_alpha   90.00
_cell.angle_beta   90.00
_cell.angle_gamma   90.00
#
_symmetry.space_group_name_H-M   'P 1'
#
loop_
_entity.id
_entity.type
_entity.pdbx_description
1 polymer ?
#
loop_
_entity_poly.entity_id
_entity_poly.type
_entity_poly.pdbx_seq_one_letter_code
_entity_poly.pdbx_strand_id
1 'polypeptide(L)'
;MSRLKISAISYLNTAPLLWDFEHGQAGASRVTNIDFDISYTIPSACAEALGTGTADIGIIPAAAYATVPDLVILPDVAIAARRAVRSILLVSRSPVAQWGEQVRTVALDTSSMTSVALAKTLFAKWLGGAREYKPMAPNLDAMLGACDAALLIGDPALQVDRTRYFTLDLAEEWVARTGKSFVFAFWAIRKQALAGRNGAAIAEVFQKSRDHGLSPKNLETIAQEWAPRLGLAVEVVRVYLTHHIHYYLDPPCLEGLELYYRLGAEVGALPPAPELRFI
;
A
#
# COMPACT_ATOMS: atom_id res chain seq x y z
N MET A 1 -0.97 -17.37 -26.03
CA MET A 1 -1.65 -16.21 -25.41
C MET A 1 -0.62 -15.10 -25.23
N SER A 2 -1.00 -13.81 -25.28
CA SER A 2 -0.08 -12.70 -25.01
C SER A 2 0.38 -12.74 -23.53
N ARG A 3 1.59 -12.26 -23.26
CA ARG A 3 2.10 -12.05 -21.89
C ARG A 3 1.19 -11.09 -21.12
N LEU A 4 1.01 -11.33 -19.83
CA LEU A 4 0.33 -10.39 -18.94
C LEU A 4 1.35 -9.36 -18.42
N LYS A 5 1.02 -8.08 -18.61
CA LYS A 5 1.85 -6.97 -18.14
C LYS A 5 1.53 -6.66 -16.69
N ILE A 6 2.53 -6.72 -15.84
CA ILE A 6 2.43 -6.41 -14.41
C ILE A 6 3.04 -5.05 -14.12
N SER A 7 2.31 -4.20 -13.42
CA SER A 7 2.83 -2.99 -12.78
C SER A 7 3.00 -3.25 -11.29
N ALA A 8 4.24 -3.21 -10.80
CA ALA A 8 4.59 -3.49 -9.41
C ALA A 8 5.15 -2.24 -8.72
N ILE A 9 4.98 -2.18 -7.40
CA ILE A 9 5.51 -1.10 -6.57
C ILE A 9 6.93 -1.48 -6.11
N SER A 10 7.88 -0.55 -6.24
CA SER A 10 9.27 -0.74 -5.85
C SER A 10 9.56 -0.27 -4.42
N TYR A 11 8.81 -0.78 -3.43
CA TYR A 11 9.04 -0.53 -2.01
C TYR A 11 9.36 -1.84 -1.28
N LEU A 12 10.04 -1.74 -0.14
CA LEU A 12 10.41 -2.88 0.70
C LEU A 12 9.20 -3.79 1.03
N ASN A 13 8.04 -3.22 1.34
CA ASN A 13 6.85 -3.99 1.73
C ASN A 13 6.27 -4.86 0.61
N THR A 14 6.64 -4.63 -0.65
CA THR A 14 6.23 -5.46 -1.78
C THR A 14 7.20 -6.59 -2.09
N ALA A 15 8.44 -6.54 -1.60
CA ALA A 15 9.47 -7.51 -1.94
C ALA A 15 9.04 -8.98 -1.68
N PRO A 16 8.36 -9.34 -0.57
CA PRO A 16 7.87 -10.71 -0.40
C PRO A 16 6.83 -11.12 -1.44
N LEU A 17 6.00 -10.20 -1.93
CA LEU A 17 4.96 -10.49 -2.93
C LEU A 17 5.55 -10.72 -4.32
N LEU A 18 6.74 -10.20 -4.58
CA LEU A 18 7.43 -10.23 -5.86
C LEU A 18 8.50 -11.33 -5.95
N TRP A 19 8.67 -12.14 -4.90
CA TRP A 19 9.76 -13.09 -4.77
C TRP A 19 9.93 -14.00 -5.99
N ASP A 20 8.88 -14.68 -6.42
CA ASP A 20 8.96 -15.63 -7.55
C ASP A 20 9.17 -14.92 -8.89
N PHE A 21 8.68 -13.69 -9.02
CA PHE A 21 8.86 -12.89 -10.24
C PHE A 21 10.31 -12.43 -10.40
N GLU A 22 10.98 -12.12 -9.29
CA GLU A 22 12.37 -11.65 -9.29
C GLU A 22 13.38 -12.80 -9.30
N HIS A 23 13.00 -13.97 -8.76
CA HIS A 23 13.88 -15.16 -8.68
C HIS A 23 13.54 -16.24 -9.72
N GLY A 24 12.79 -15.89 -10.76
CA GLY A 24 12.55 -16.75 -11.92
C GLY A 24 11.62 -17.95 -11.67
N GLN A 25 10.88 -17.95 -10.58
CA GLN A 25 9.92 -19.03 -10.24
C GLN A 25 8.50 -18.75 -10.73
N ALA A 26 8.14 -17.46 -10.93
CA ALA A 26 6.85 -17.08 -11.47
C ALA A 26 6.73 -17.51 -12.94
N GLY A 27 5.80 -18.41 -13.23
CA GLY A 27 5.65 -19.01 -14.56
C GLY A 27 6.47 -20.26 -14.80
N ALA A 28 7.42 -20.64 -13.91
CA ALA A 28 8.14 -21.92 -13.97
C ALA A 28 7.23 -23.13 -13.58
N SER A 29 6.05 -22.87 -13.05
CA SER A 29 5.05 -23.92 -12.86
C SER A 29 4.56 -24.41 -14.22
N ARG A 30 4.95 -25.63 -14.61
CA ARG A 30 4.49 -26.32 -15.84
C ARG A 30 2.96 -26.45 -15.94
N VAL A 31 2.22 -25.96 -14.93
CA VAL A 31 0.78 -26.04 -14.81
C VAL A 31 0.05 -24.85 -15.43
N THR A 32 0.67 -23.66 -15.49
CA THR A 32 -0.09 -22.45 -15.85
C THR A 32 0.15 -21.92 -17.26
N ASN A 33 1.28 -22.20 -17.93
CA ASN A 33 1.63 -21.64 -19.26
C ASN A 33 1.36 -20.10 -19.36
N ILE A 34 1.49 -19.37 -18.24
CA ILE A 34 1.23 -17.93 -18.17
C ILE A 34 2.58 -17.21 -18.09
N ASP A 35 2.87 -16.42 -19.11
CA ASP A 35 4.04 -15.54 -19.14
C ASP A 35 3.67 -14.16 -18.59
N PHE A 36 4.58 -13.59 -17.80
CA PHE A 36 4.46 -12.25 -17.25
C PHE A 36 5.58 -11.34 -17.73
N ASP A 37 5.25 -10.05 -17.88
CA ASP A 37 6.20 -8.96 -18.13
C ASP A 37 6.01 -7.93 -17.01
N ILE A 38 7.03 -7.76 -16.16
CA ILE A 38 6.94 -6.94 -14.95
C ILE A 38 7.68 -5.61 -15.12
N SER A 39 7.02 -4.53 -14.71
CA SER A 39 7.60 -3.19 -14.61
C SER A 39 7.42 -2.63 -13.21
N TYR A 40 8.35 -1.77 -12.77
CA TYR A 40 8.36 -1.20 -11.42
C TYR A 40 8.05 0.29 -11.46
N THR A 41 7.20 0.73 -10.52
CA THR A 41 6.78 2.12 -10.42
C THR A 41 6.36 2.49 -8.98
N ILE A 42 5.80 3.69 -8.80
CA ILE A 42 5.20 4.13 -7.55
C ILE A 42 3.69 3.78 -7.49
N PRO A 43 3.07 3.73 -6.28
CA PRO A 43 1.68 3.30 -6.14
C PRO A 43 0.66 4.03 -7.02
N SER A 44 0.74 5.36 -7.12
CA SER A 44 -0.18 6.14 -7.95
C SER A 44 -0.05 5.83 -9.44
N ALA A 45 1.18 5.66 -9.95
CA ALA A 45 1.44 5.31 -11.33
C ALA A 45 1.03 3.85 -11.65
N CYS A 46 1.08 2.93 -10.68
CA CYS A 46 0.55 1.58 -10.83
C CYS A 46 -0.97 1.60 -11.09
N ALA A 47 -1.70 2.41 -10.35
CA ALA A 47 -3.15 2.59 -10.56
C ALA A 47 -3.45 3.23 -11.93
N GLU A 48 -2.68 4.23 -12.34
CA GLU A 48 -2.79 4.86 -13.66
C GLU A 48 -2.55 3.86 -14.80
N ALA A 49 -1.54 2.99 -14.65
CA ALA A 49 -1.22 1.97 -15.66
C ALA A 49 -2.39 0.98 -15.88
N LEU A 50 -3.11 0.60 -14.82
CA LEU A 50 -4.32 -0.20 -14.95
C LEU A 50 -5.47 0.60 -15.56
N GLY A 51 -5.66 1.85 -15.15
CA GLY A 51 -6.71 2.73 -15.69
C GLY A 51 -6.57 3.01 -17.19
N THR A 52 -5.34 3.23 -17.66
CA THR A 52 -5.03 3.46 -19.08
C THR A 52 -4.90 2.18 -19.91
N GLY A 53 -4.80 1.01 -19.26
CA GLY A 53 -4.61 -0.28 -19.93
C GLY A 53 -3.19 -0.53 -20.41
N THR A 54 -2.21 0.20 -19.94
CA THR A 54 -0.79 -0.06 -20.20
C THR A 54 -0.24 -1.23 -19.40
N ALA A 55 -0.90 -1.58 -18.26
CA ALA A 55 -0.71 -2.82 -17.52
C ALA A 55 -2.01 -3.60 -17.42
N ASP A 56 -1.91 -4.92 -17.29
CA ASP A 56 -3.03 -5.85 -17.13
C ASP A 56 -3.30 -6.16 -15.66
N ILE A 57 -2.24 -6.30 -14.87
CA ILE A 57 -2.27 -6.61 -13.44
C ILE A 57 -1.43 -5.54 -12.72
N GLY A 58 -1.84 -5.16 -11.51
CA GLY A 58 -1.04 -4.26 -10.68
C GLY A 58 -1.32 -4.45 -9.19
N ILE A 59 -0.29 -4.18 -8.37
CA ILE A 59 -0.51 -3.97 -6.96
C ILE A 59 -0.93 -2.53 -6.75
N ILE A 60 -2.24 -2.31 -6.67
CA ILE A 60 -2.80 -0.96 -6.65
C ILE A 60 -3.08 -0.48 -5.23
N PRO A 61 -2.98 0.84 -4.98
CA PRO A 61 -3.54 1.43 -3.76
C PRO A 61 -5.03 1.06 -3.62
N ALA A 62 -5.47 0.71 -2.40
CA ALA A 62 -6.87 0.36 -2.17
C ALA A 62 -7.84 1.48 -2.63
N ALA A 63 -7.47 2.75 -2.46
CA ALA A 63 -8.26 3.88 -2.95
C ALA A 63 -8.50 3.86 -4.47
N ALA A 64 -7.57 3.30 -5.25
CA ALA A 64 -7.68 3.25 -6.70
C ALA A 64 -8.83 2.36 -7.19
N TYR A 65 -9.18 1.33 -6.41
CA TYR A 65 -10.32 0.46 -6.74
C TYR A 65 -11.65 1.21 -6.81
N ALA A 66 -11.79 2.28 -6.03
CA ALA A 66 -12.98 3.14 -6.08
C ALA A 66 -13.02 4.09 -7.30
N THR A 67 -11.90 4.26 -8.01
CA THR A 67 -11.77 5.24 -9.11
C THR A 67 -11.47 4.63 -10.46
N VAL A 68 -10.84 3.46 -10.50
CA VAL A 68 -10.50 2.76 -11.74
C VAL A 68 -11.58 1.70 -12.03
N PRO A 69 -12.30 1.81 -13.16
CA PRO A 69 -13.37 0.88 -13.47
C PRO A 69 -12.85 -0.50 -13.90
N ASP A 70 -13.74 -1.49 -13.88
CA ASP A 70 -13.53 -2.83 -14.44
C ASP A 70 -12.31 -3.59 -13.88
N LEU A 71 -12.00 -3.37 -12.61
CA LEU A 71 -11.00 -4.14 -11.88
C LEU A 71 -11.63 -5.34 -11.17
N VAL A 72 -10.86 -6.43 -11.10
CA VAL A 72 -11.15 -7.64 -10.35
C VAL A 72 -9.99 -7.92 -9.41
N ILE A 73 -10.27 -8.22 -8.16
CA ILE A 73 -9.27 -8.41 -7.10
C ILE A 73 -8.72 -9.85 -7.17
N LEU A 74 -7.41 -10.00 -7.10
CA LEU A 74 -6.78 -11.28 -6.85
C LEU A 74 -6.93 -11.61 -5.37
N PRO A 75 -7.56 -12.74 -5.01
CA PRO A 75 -7.87 -13.05 -3.62
C PRO A 75 -6.62 -13.31 -2.78
N ASP A 76 -6.76 -13.08 -1.48
CA ASP A 76 -5.83 -13.51 -0.43
C ASP A 76 -4.43 -12.87 -0.45
N VAL A 77 -4.18 -11.81 -1.24
CA VAL A 77 -2.88 -11.14 -1.26
C VAL A 77 -3.05 -9.63 -1.12
N ALA A 78 -2.45 -9.05 -0.09
CA ALA A 78 -2.54 -7.62 0.19
C ALA A 78 -1.28 -7.08 0.86
N ILE A 79 -1.20 -5.76 0.97
CA ILE A 79 -0.37 -5.03 1.92
C ILE A 79 -1.32 -4.38 2.91
N ALA A 80 -1.35 -4.90 4.11
CA ALA A 80 -2.27 -4.48 5.17
C ALA A 80 -1.51 -4.34 6.51
N ALA A 81 -2.21 -3.82 7.52
CA ALA A 81 -1.70 -3.76 8.89
C ALA A 81 -2.83 -4.04 9.89
N ARG A 82 -2.48 -4.73 10.98
CA ARG A 82 -3.36 -5.01 12.12
C ARG A 82 -3.04 -4.15 13.34
N ARG A 83 -1.99 -3.34 13.23
CA ARG A 83 -1.46 -2.42 14.23
C ARG A 83 -0.59 -1.38 13.52
N ALA A 84 0.36 -0.74 14.20
CA ALA A 84 1.31 0.17 13.57
C ALA A 84 1.98 -0.44 12.34
N VAL A 85 1.95 0.27 11.21
CA VAL A 85 2.58 -0.16 9.94
C VAL A 85 4.01 0.34 9.79
N ARG A 86 4.38 1.40 10.51
CA ARG A 86 5.70 2.05 10.51
C ARG A 86 6.08 2.83 9.24
N SER A 87 5.50 2.50 8.12
CA SER A 87 5.81 3.06 6.79
C SER A 87 4.72 3.98 6.22
N ILE A 88 3.75 4.39 7.04
CA ILE A 88 2.71 5.36 6.65
C ILE A 88 2.55 6.33 7.81
N LEU A 89 3.21 7.48 7.69
CA LEU A 89 3.36 8.41 8.79
C LEU A 89 2.87 9.81 8.44
N LEU A 90 2.11 10.40 9.35
CA LEU A 90 2.10 11.86 9.47
C LEU A 90 3.27 12.28 10.36
N VAL A 91 4.03 13.26 9.90
CA VAL A 91 5.25 13.78 10.55
C VAL A 91 5.07 15.27 10.80
N SER A 92 5.42 15.77 11.99
CA SER A 92 5.37 17.19 12.34
C SER A 92 6.49 17.56 13.30
N ARG A 93 6.79 18.85 13.39
CA ARG A 93 7.66 19.44 14.43
C ARG A 93 6.89 19.65 15.75
N SER A 94 5.57 19.67 15.72
CA SER A 94 4.70 19.86 16.88
C SER A 94 4.31 18.53 17.53
N PRO A 95 4.18 18.46 18.87
CA PRO A 95 3.69 17.27 19.57
C PRO A 95 2.29 16.86 19.10
N VAL A 96 2.04 15.54 18.97
CA VAL A 96 0.76 14.99 18.47
C VAL A 96 -0.47 15.50 19.24
N ALA A 97 -0.33 15.67 20.57
CA ALA A 97 -1.41 16.20 21.41
C ALA A 97 -1.88 17.63 21.03
N GLN A 98 -1.03 18.38 20.31
CA GLN A 98 -1.31 19.74 19.86
C GLN A 98 -1.79 19.82 18.40
N TRP A 99 -1.85 18.70 17.68
CA TRP A 99 -2.17 18.71 16.25
C TRP A 99 -3.58 19.24 15.94
N GLY A 100 -4.53 19.05 16.84
CA GLY A 100 -5.87 19.60 16.70
C GLY A 100 -5.88 21.12 16.47
N GLU A 101 -4.96 21.83 17.10
CA GLU A 101 -4.84 23.30 17.08
C GLU A 101 -3.71 23.79 16.16
N GLN A 102 -2.55 23.13 16.19
CA GLN A 102 -1.34 23.61 15.53
C GLN A 102 -1.13 23.14 14.09
N VAL A 103 -1.67 21.98 13.73
CA VAL A 103 -1.59 21.49 12.34
C VAL A 103 -2.78 22.02 11.56
N ARG A 104 -2.57 23.00 10.70
CA ARG A 104 -3.56 23.58 9.79
C ARG A 104 -3.37 23.14 8.36
N THR A 105 -2.10 22.95 7.96
CA THR A 105 -1.68 22.59 6.62
C THR A 105 -0.97 21.23 6.63
N VAL A 106 -1.26 20.36 5.65
CA VAL A 106 -0.65 19.03 5.52
C VAL A 106 -0.15 18.83 4.11
N ALA A 107 1.16 18.62 3.97
CA ALA A 107 1.76 18.18 2.71
C ALA A 107 1.44 16.69 2.49
N LEU A 108 0.89 16.37 1.33
CA LEU A 108 0.47 15.03 0.95
C LEU A 108 1.41 14.44 -0.10
N ASP A 109 2.00 13.29 0.19
CA ASP A 109 2.85 12.53 -0.72
C ASP A 109 2.10 12.17 -2.01
N THR A 110 2.56 12.68 -3.14
CA THR A 110 1.95 12.48 -4.47
C THR A 110 2.05 11.04 -4.98
N SER A 111 2.90 10.21 -4.41
CA SER A 111 2.96 8.78 -4.73
C SER A 111 1.81 7.97 -4.13
N SER A 112 1.08 8.53 -3.14
CA SER A 112 0.04 7.85 -2.38
C SER A 112 -1.37 8.27 -2.82
N MET A 113 -2.28 7.30 -2.83
CA MET A 113 -3.73 7.52 -2.94
C MET A 113 -4.46 7.09 -1.66
N THR A 114 -4.23 5.85 -1.21
CA THR A 114 -4.92 5.28 -0.03
C THR A 114 -4.60 6.05 1.23
N SER A 115 -3.31 6.34 1.48
CA SER A 115 -2.91 7.04 2.71
C SER A 115 -3.34 8.51 2.71
N VAL A 116 -3.44 9.13 1.54
CA VAL A 116 -4.02 10.48 1.38
C VAL A 116 -5.49 10.50 1.81
N ALA A 117 -6.30 9.56 1.30
CA ALA A 117 -7.71 9.48 1.68
C ALA A 117 -7.88 9.09 3.16
N LEU A 118 -7.02 8.19 3.68
CA LEU A 118 -7.00 7.84 5.11
C LEU A 118 -6.69 9.06 5.98
N ALA A 119 -5.64 9.83 5.66
CA ALA A 119 -5.28 11.03 6.43
C ALA A 119 -6.44 12.04 6.46
N LYS A 120 -7.06 12.31 5.30
CA LYS A 120 -8.25 13.18 5.23
C LYS A 120 -9.40 12.66 6.09
N THR A 121 -9.65 11.35 6.06
CA THR A 121 -10.69 10.69 6.86
C THR A 121 -10.40 10.81 8.36
N LEU A 122 -9.16 10.53 8.79
CA LEU A 122 -8.76 10.62 10.19
C LEU A 122 -8.87 12.05 10.72
N PHE A 123 -8.40 13.05 9.96
CA PHE A 123 -8.54 14.45 10.34
C PHE A 123 -10.01 14.85 10.44
N ALA A 124 -10.81 14.56 9.44
CA ALA A 124 -12.22 14.96 9.42
C ALA A 124 -13.03 14.34 10.58
N LYS A 125 -12.75 13.07 10.92
CA LYS A 125 -13.52 12.32 11.92
C LYS A 125 -12.99 12.49 13.34
N TRP A 126 -11.65 12.55 13.54
CA TRP A 126 -11.06 12.32 14.88
C TRP A 126 -9.89 13.22 15.26
N LEU A 127 -9.23 13.89 14.30
CA LEU A 127 -8.02 14.67 14.56
C LEU A 127 -8.24 16.19 14.46
N GLY A 128 -9.42 16.66 14.84
CA GLY A 128 -9.72 18.09 14.96
C GLY A 128 -10.23 18.77 13.68
N GLY A 129 -10.81 18.00 12.73
CA GLY A 129 -11.48 18.51 11.54
C GLY A 129 -10.61 18.61 10.28
N ALA A 130 -11.19 19.13 9.21
CA ALA A 130 -10.52 19.26 7.92
C ALA A 130 -9.28 20.20 7.97
N ARG A 131 -8.33 19.96 7.07
CA ARG A 131 -7.09 20.71 6.93
C ARG A 131 -6.96 21.27 5.50
N GLU A 132 -6.06 22.23 5.33
CA GLU A 132 -5.58 22.58 4.00
C GLU A 132 -4.54 21.54 3.55
N TYR A 133 -4.74 20.95 2.37
CA TYR A 133 -3.90 19.88 1.85
C TYR A 133 -3.13 20.33 0.63
N LYS A 134 -1.79 20.11 0.62
CA LYS A 134 -0.89 20.45 -0.49
C LYS A 134 -0.22 19.20 -1.05
N PRO A 135 -0.55 18.75 -2.28
CA PRO A 135 0.19 17.66 -2.91
C PRO A 135 1.67 18.04 -3.12
N MET A 136 2.60 17.22 -2.65
CA MET A 136 4.04 17.45 -2.76
C MET A 136 4.80 16.15 -3.01
N ALA A 137 5.94 16.23 -3.70
CA ALA A 137 6.87 15.10 -3.79
C ALA A 137 7.37 14.70 -2.39
N PRO A 138 7.68 13.41 -2.13
CA PRO A 138 8.06 12.91 -0.82
C PRO A 138 9.48 13.36 -0.38
N ASN A 139 9.62 14.62 -0.07
CA ASN A 139 10.81 15.20 0.52
C ASN A 139 10.43 15.88 1.84
N LEU A 140 10.76 15.26 2.97
CA LEU A 140 10.32 15.66 4.30
C LEU A 140 10.68 17.11 4.63
N ASP A 141 11.91 17.54 4.32
CA ASP A 141 12.37 18.90 4.65
C ASP A 141 11.60 19.96 3.84
N ALA A 142 11.39 19.71 2.54
CA ALA A 142 10.59 20.59 1.70
C ALA A 142 9.11 20.62 2.14
N MET A 143 8.55 19.45 2.48
CA MET A 143 7.17 19.32 2.94
C MET A 143 6.95 20.08 4.26
N LEU A 144 7.83 19.89 5.25
CA LEU A 144 7.76 20.58 6.54
C LEU A 144 8.23 22.04 6.48
N GLY A 145 8.88 22.45 5.39
CA GLY A 145 9.15 23.86 5.08
C GLY A 145 7.92 24.61 4.57
N ALA A 146 6.96 23.88 3.97
CA ALA A 146 5.75 24.43 3.34
C ALA A 146 4.46 24.18 4.11
N CYS A 147 4.44 23.23 5.03
CA CYS A 147 3.26 22.79 5.79
C CYS A 147 3.63 22.44 7.24
N ASP A 148 2.61 22.40 8.11
CA ASP A 148 2.77 22.08 9.53
C ASP A 148 3.01 20.58 9.77
N ALA A 149 2.49 19.74 8.87
CA ALA A 149 2.71 18.31 8.87
C ALA A 149 2.92 17.77 7.45
N ALA A 150 3.54 16.61 7.35
CA ALA A 150 3.81 15.89 6.11
C ALA A 150 3.34 14.44 6.19
N LEU A 151 2.60 13.98 5.20
CA LEU A 151 2.31 12.56 5.00
C LEU A 151 3.41 11.95 4.14
N LEU A 152 4.08 10.93 4.65
CA LEU A 152 5.04 10.10 3.93
C LEU A 152 4.61 8.65 3.90
N ILE A 153 4.92 7.95 2.81
CA ILE A 153 4.65 6.52 2.67
C ILE A 153 5.89 5.71 2.26
N GLY A 154 5.82 4.40 2.48
CA GLY A 154 6.84 3.43 2.03
C GLY A 154 8.21 3.67 2.63
N ASP A 155 9.22 3.48 1.81
CA ASP A 155 10.62 3.55 2.22
C ASP A 155 11.02 4.92 2.78
N PRO A 156 10.61 6.08 2.22
CA PRO A 156 10.83 7.38 2.83
C PRO A 156 10.28 7.51 4.26
N ALA A 157 9.13 6.92 4.55
CA ALA A 157 8.56 6.95 5.89
C ALA A 157 9.35 6.09 6.90
N LEU A 158 9.92 4.97 6.46
CA LEU A 158 10.79 4.12 7.30
C LEU A 158 12.08 4.83 7.71
N GLN A 159 12.56 5.76 6.90
CA GLN A 159 13.79 6.52 7.13
C GLN A 159 13.60 7.76 8.02
N VAL A 160 12.37 8.07 8.44
CA VAL A 160 12.08 9.23 9.30
C VAL A 160 12.76 9.07 10.66
N ASP A 161 13.58 10.05 11.02
CA ASP A 161 14.19 10.15 12.36
C ASP A 161 13.13 10.55 13.40
N ARG A 162 12.63 9.55 14.12
CA ARG A 162 11.59 9.73 15.16
C ARG A 162 12.12 10.33 16.46
N THR A 163 13.41 10.55 16.58
CA THR A 163 13.98 11.31 17.69
C THR A 163 13.91 12.82 17.44
N ARG A 164 13.86 13.22 16.17
CA ARG A 164 13.82 14.61 15.72
C ARG A 164 12.40 15.13 15.47
N TYR A 165 11.48 14.22 15.10
CA TYR A 165 10.11 14.58 14.69
C TYR A 165 9.06 13.82 15.50
N PHE A 166 7.91 14.45 15.71
CA PHE A 166 6.72 13.79 16.21
C PHE A 166 6.02 13.09 15.04
N THR A 167 5.62 11.84 15.25
CA THR A 167 5.00 11.01 14.21
C THR A 167 3.70 10.40 14.70
N LEU A 168 2.72 10.31 13.80
CA LEU A 168 1.50 9.54 13.97
C LEU A 168 1.44 8.46 12.89
N ASP A 169 1.39 7.21 13.29
CA ASP A 169 1.23 6.06 12.39
C ASP A 169 -0.25 5.93 12.02
N LEU A 170 -0.56 6.05 10.73
CA LEU A 170 -1.96 6.10 10.30
C LEU A 170 -2.69 4.76 10.45
N ALA A 171 -1.98 3.62 10.36
CA ALA A 171 -2.59 2.32 10.61
C ALA A 171 -2.89 2.14 12.10
N GLU A 172 -1.96 2.53 12.97
CA GLU A 172 -2.16 2.45 14.42
C GLU A 172 -3.35 3.31 14.86
N GLU A 173 -3.44 4.55 14.34
CA GLU A 173 -4.56 5.45 14.64
C GLU A 173 -5.88 4.87 14.11
N TRP A 174 -5.90 4.33 12.88
CA TRP A 174 -7.08 3.67 12.33
C TRP A 174 -7.54 2.49 13.21
N VAL A 175 -6.64 1.61 13.58
CA VAL A 175 -6.95 0.45 14.44
C VAL A 175 -7.45 0.91 15.81
N ALA A 176 -6.84 1.92 16.41
CA ALA A 176 -7.25 2.47 17.70
C ALA A 176 -8.69 3.06 17.65
N ARG A 177 -9.08 3.69 16.52
CA ARG A 177 -10.41 4.30 16.34
C ARG A 177 -11.51 3.34 15.92
N THR A 178 -11.14 2.30 15.17
CA THR A 178 -12.14 1.44 14.51
C THR A 178 -12.13 -0.01 14.99
N GLY A 179 -11.04 -0.46 15.60
CA GLY A 179 -10.81 -1.87 15.93
C GLY A 179 -10.60 -2.77 14.71
N LYS A 180 -10.46 -2.21 13.49
CA LYS A 180 -10.37 -2.96 12.24
C LYS A 180 -8.96 -2.87 11.65
N SER A 181 -8.55 -3.93 10.93
CA SER A 181 -7.33 -3.93 10.11
C SER A 181 -7.41 -2.85 9.03
N PHE A 182 -6.26 -2.37 8.54
CA PHE A 182 -6.20 -1.43 7.43
C PHE A 182 -5.51 -2.05 6.22
N VAL A 183 -6.13 -1.92 5.03
CA VAL A 183 -5.60 -2.42 3.75
C VAL A 183 -5.08 -1.24 2.93
N PHE A 184 -3.79 -1.24 2.63
CA PHE A 184 -3.15 -0.19 1.83
C PHE A 184 -3.17 -0.47 0.34
N ALA A 185 -2.92 -1.73 -0.04
CA ALA A 185 -2.84 -2.16 -1.43
C ALA A 185 -3.19 -3.65 -1.55
N PHE A 186 -3.62 -4.04 -2.74
CA PHE A 186 -3.85 -5.42 -3.12
C PHE A 186 -3.63 -5.61 -4.62
N TRP A 187 -3.46 -6.84 -5.06
CA TRP A 187 -3.37 -7.14 -6.48
C TRP A 187 -4.73 -7.05 -7.15
N ALA A 188 -4.80 -6.35 -8.26
CA ALA A 188 -5.97 -6.27 -9.12
C ALA A 188 -5.60 -6.55 -10.57
N ILE A 189 -6.54 -7.11 -11.32
CA ILE A 189 -6.45 -7.38 -12.75
C ILE A 189 -7.59 -6.70 -13.47
N ARG A 190 -7.34 -6.20 -14.66
CA ARG A 190 -8.38 -5.67 -15.53
C ARG A 190 -9.28 -6.80 -16.02
N LYS A 191 -10.58 -6.62 -15.94
CA LYS A 191 -11.57 -7.62 -16.37
C LYS A 191 -11.31 -8.13 -17.80
N GLN A 192 -10.90 -7.25 -18.69
CA GLN A 192 -10.59 -7.60 -20.09
C GLN A 192 -9.37 -8.53 -20.19
N ALA A 193 -8.40 -8.42 -19.30
CA ALA A 193 -7.22 -9.26 -19.28
C ALA A 193 -7.52 -10.69 -18.81
N LEU A 194 -8.67 -10.92 -18.16
CA LEU A 194 -9.15 -12.25 -17.78
C LEU A 194 -9.81 -13.02 -18.94
N ALA A 195 -10.18 -12.35 -20.01
CA ALA A 195 -10.91 -12.99 -21.10
C ALA A 195 -10.13 -14.19 -21.69
N GLY A 196 -10.74 -15.37 -21.65
CA GLY A 196 -10.13 -16.61 -22.15
C GLY A 196 -9.00 -17.17 -21.27
N ARG A 197 -8.81 -16.68 -20.05
CA ARG A 197 -7.77 -17.12 -19.12
C ARG A 197 -8.38 -17.79 -17.87
N ASN A 198 -7.61 -18.68 -17.25
CA ASN A 198 -7.97 -19.24 -15.96
C ASN A 198 -7.57 -18.27 -14.84
N GLY A 199 -8.55 -17.53 -14.31
CA GLY A 199 -8.33 -16.56 -13.24
C GLY A 199 -7.77 -17.19 -11.96
N ALA A 200 -8.27 -18.36 -11.57
CA ALA A 200 -7.77 -19.06 -10.38
C ALA A 200 -6.29 -19.46 -10.52
N ALA A 201 -5.85 -19.88 -11.71
CA ALA A 201 -4.45 -20.17 -11.96
C ALA A 201 -3.58 -18.89 -11.91
N ILE A 202 -4.11 -17.74 -12.34
CA ILE A 202 -3.43 -16.46 -12.17
C ILE A 202 -3.29 -16.13 -10.69
N ALA A 203 -4.37 -16.16 -9.92
CA ALA A 203 -4.35 -15.86 -8.48
C ALA A 203 -3.34 -16.75 -7.72
N GLU A 204 -3.29 -18.04 -8.05
CA GLU A 204 -2.38 -19.01 -7.44
C GLU A 204 -0.89 -18.60 -7.60
N VAL A 205 -0.50 -18.02 -8.75
CA VAL A 205 0.88 -17.55 -8.96
C VAL A 205 1.26 -16.46 -7.95
N PHE A 206 0.36 -15.49 -7.72
CA PHE A 206 0.62 -14.40 -6.77
C PHE A 206 0.60 -14.87 -5.32
N GLN A 207 -0.31 -15.79 -4.97
CA GLN A 207 -0.35 -16.41 -3.64
C GLN A 207 0.93 -17.20 -3.35
N LYS A 208 1.40 -18.02 -4.29
CA LYS A 208 2.67 -18.77 -4.17
C LYS A 208 3.87 -17.84 -4.03
N SER A 209 3.94 -16.77 -4.83
CA SER A 209 5.02 -15.79 -4.73
C SER A 209 5.08 -15.16 -3.35
N ARG A 210 3.91 -14.76 -2.78
CA ARG A 210 3.81 -14.31 -1.39
C ARG A 210 4.33 -15.36 -0.41
N ASP A 211 3.85 -16.60 -0.49
CA ASP A 211 4.19 -17.67 0.45
C ASP A 211 5.68 -18.02 0.41
N HIS A 212 6.26 -18.06 -0.79
CA HIS A 212 7.71 -18.23 -0.94
C HIS A 212 8.47 -17.04 -0.37
N GLY A 213 8.06 -15.80 -0.68
CA GLY A 213 8.71 -14.59 -0.16
C GLY A 213 8.61 -14.48 1.36
N LEU A 214 7.55 -14.99 1.97
CA LEU A 214 7.37 -15.02 3.43
C LEU A 214 8.07 -16.19 4.11
N SER A 215 8.70 -17.12 3.37
CA SER A 215 9.47 -18.18 4.01
C SER A 215 10.65 -17.58 4.81
N PRO A 216 11.02 -18.15 5.96
CA PRO A 216 12.05 -17.57 6.82
C PRO A 216 13.38 -17.30 6.10
N LYS A 217 13.79 -18.22 5.20
CA LYS A 217 15.02 -18.09 4.41
C LYS A 217 14.94 -16.89 3.46
N ASN A 218 13.83 -16.74 2.75
CA ASN A 218 13.68 -15.71 1.74
C ASN A 218 13.46 -14.32 2.37
N LEU A 219 12.72 -14.25 3.49
CA LEU A 219 12.64 -13.03 4.30
C LEU A 219 14.00 -12.54 4.78
N GLU A 220 14.87 -13.47 5.22
CA GLU A 220 16.23 -13.12 5.61
C GLU A 220 17.04 -12.58 4.43
N THR A 221 16.93 -13.20 3.24
CA THR A 221 17.57 -12.70 2.02
C THR A 221 17.07 -11.29 1.68
N ILE A 222 15.76 -11.07 1.68
CA ILE A 222 15.18 -9.74 1.45
C ILE A 222 15.71 -8.73 2.47
N ALA A 223 15.74 -9.10 3.77
CA ALA A 223 16.22 -8.18 4.80
C ALA A 223 17.70 -7.79 4.60
N GLN A 224 18.55 -8.73 4.24
CA GLN A 224 19.96 -8.47 3.96
C GLN A 224 20.17 -7.61 2.72
N GLU A 225 19.37 -7.78 1.67
CA GLU A 225 19.46 -7.00 0.45
C GLU A 225 18.92 -5.57 0.60
N TRP A 226 17.84 -5.39 1.34
CA TRP A 226 17.17 -4.11 1.47
C TRP A 226 17.75 -3.21 2.58
N ALA A 227 18.30 -3.79 3.65
CA ALA A 227 18.87 -3.02 4.75
C ALA A 227 19.92 -1.98 4.30
N PRO A 228 20.94 -2.33 3.49
CA PRO A 228 21.91 -1.36 3.00
C PRO A 228 21.29 -0.32 2.03
N ARG A 229 20.28 -0.68 1.24
CA ARG A 229 19.58 0.24 0.33
C ARG A 229 18.86 1.34 1.08
N LEU A 230 18.29 1.01 2.26
CA LEU A 230 17.52 1.92 3.09
C LEU A 230 18.36 2.60 4.19
N GLY A 231 19.61 2.19 4.39
CA GLY A 231 20.41 2.65 5.51
C GLY A 231 19.87 2.20 6.88
N LEU A 232 19.19 1.07 6.92
CA LEU A 232 18.59 0.49 8.13
C LEU A 232 19.36 -0.76 8.60
N ALA A 233 19.23 -1.11 9.88
CA ALA A 233 19.73 -2.40 10.37
C ALA A 233 18.88 -3.55 9.79
N VAL A 234 19.51 -4.69 9.49
CA VAL A 234 18.83 -5.90 8.97
C VAL A 234 17.68 -6.33 9.90
N GLU A 235 17.89 -6.25 11.22
CA GLU A 235 16.85 -6.57 12.20
C GLU A 235 15.62 -5.67 12.09
N VAL A 236 15.81 -4.37 11.83
CA VAL A 236 14.69 -3.41 11.63
C VAL A 236 13.87 -3.80 10.41
N VAL A 237 14.53 -4.16 9.31
CA VAL A 237 13.87 -4.61 8.08
C VAL A 237 13.13 -5.93 8.31
N ARG A 238 13.76 -6.90 9.00
CA ARG A 238 13.13 -8.18 9.34
C ARG A 238 11.87 -7.98 10.19
N VAL A 239 11.96 -7.22 11.27
CA VAL A 239 10.83 -6.90 12.14
C VAL A 239 9.71 -6.18 11.37
N TYR A 240 10.07 -5.24 10.49
CA TYR A 240 9.11 -4.56 9.65
C TYR A 240 8.30 -5.54 8.80
N LEU A 241 8.97 -6.41 8.04
CA LEU A 241 8.31 -7.36 7.14
C LEU A 241 7.47 -8.41 7.88
N THR A 242 7.90 -8.83 9.09
CA THR A 242 7.25 -9.93 9.81
C THR A 242 6.18 -9.49 10.81
N HIS A 243 6.30 -8.28 11.40
CA HIS A 243 5.44 -7.84 12.49
C HIS A 243 4.57 -6.63 12.14
N HIS A 244 4.97 -5.82 11.15
CA HIS A 244 4.25 -4.60 10.82
C HIS A 244 3.40 -4.72 9.55
N ILE A 245 3.78 -5.60 8.63
CA ILE A 245 2.99 -5.87 7.42
C ILE A 245 2.21 -7.16 7.56
N HIS A 246 0.94 -7.11 7.19
CA HIS A 246 0.08 -8.27 7.02
C HIS A 246 -0.17 -8.47 5.52
N TYR A 247 0.16 -9.67 5.01
CA TYR A 247 0.20 -9.94 3.57
C TYR A 247 -1.03 -10.68 3.01
N TYR A 248 -2.05 -10.84 3.83
CA TYR A 248 -3.26 -11.58 3.48
C TYR A 248 -4.46 -10.65 3.40
N LEU A 249 -5.28 -10.82 2.36
CA LEU A 249 -6.57 -10.14 2.23
C LEU A 249 -7.65 -11.03 2.84
N ASP A 250 -7.56 -11.23 4.14
CA ASP A 250 -8.44 -12.08 4.93
C ASP A 250 -9.74 -11.35 5.37
N PRO A 251 -10.72 -12.08 5.96
CA PRO A 251 -11.98 -11.46 6.36
C PRO A 251 -11.85 -10.22 7.25
N PRO A 252 -10.97 -10.15 8.27
CA PRO A 252 -10.76 -8.93 9.04
C PRO A 252 -10.24 -7.76 8.21
N CYS A 253 -9.44 -8.03 7.16
CA CYS A 253 -8.98 -7.02 6.22
C CYS A 253 -10.12 -6.52 5.32
N LEU A 254 -10.99 -7.41 4.86
CA LEU A 254 -12.16 -7.04 4.05
C LEU A 254 -13.13 -6.15 4.82
N GLU A 255 -13.43 -6.49 6.08
CA GLU A 255 -14.24 -5.63 6.96
C GLU A 255 -13.64 -4.23 7.14
N GLY A 256 -12.32 -4.15 7.30
CA GLY A 256 -11.60 -2.89 7.41
C GLY A 256 -11.61 -2.08 6.10
N LEU A 257 -11.48 -2.75 4.97
CA LEU A 257 -11.52 -2.16 3.63
C LEU A 257 -12.89 -1.57 3.31
N GLU A 258 -13.98 -2.30 3.59
CA GLU A 258 -15.35 -1.81 3.43
C GLU A 258 -15.63 -0.58 4.30
N LEU A 259 -15.18 -0.63 5.56
CA LEU A 259 -15.29 0.52 6.47
C LEU A 259 -14.51 1.73 5.95
N TYR A 260 -13.29 1.51 5.44
CA TYR A 260 -12.47 2.57 4.86
C TYR A 260 -13.16 3.27 3.68
N TYR A 261 -13.73 2.51 2.74
CA TYR A 261 -14.47 3.08 1.62
C TYR A 261 -15.69 3.87 2.08
N ARG A 262 -16.45 3.33 3.02
CA ARG A 262 -17.64 4.01 3.56
C ARG A 262 -17.26 5.34 4.22
N LEU A 263 -16.29 5.32 5.15
CA LEU A 263 -15.88 6.54 5.86
C LEU A 263 -15.20 7.54 4.93
N GLY A 264 -14.41 7.07 3.97
CA GLY A 264 -13.80 7.92 2.95
C GLY A 264 -14.83 8.64 2.07
N ALA A 265 -15.90 7.94 1.69
CA ALA A 265 -17.01 8.53 0.93
C ALA A 265 -17.82 9.53 1.79
N GLU A 266 -18.10 9.20 3.06
CA GLU A 266 -18.83 10.10 3.99
C GLU A 266 -18.13 11.45 4.16
N VAL A 267 -16.81 11.51 4.14
CA VAL A 267 -16.03 12.75 4.30
C VAL A 267 -15.59 13.36 2.96
N GLY A 268 -15.99 12.78 1.83
CA GLY A 268 -15.61 13.25 0.50
C GLY A 268 -14.12 13.01 0.14
N ALA A 269 -13.43 12.14 0.86
CA ALA A 269 -12.05 11.77 0.57
C ALA A 269 -11.94 10.74 -0.55
N LEU A 270 -12.99 9.97 -0.79
CA LEU A 270 -13.16 8.98 -1.85
C LEU A 270 -14.56 9.10 -2.48
N PRO A 271 -14.74 8.70 -3.75
CA PRO A 271 -16.07 8.40 -4.25
C PRO A 271 -16.63 7.13 -3.57
N PRO A 272 -17.94 6.87 -3.64
CA PRO A 272 -18.51 5.59 -3.24
C PRO A 272 -17.82 4.45 -3.98
N ALA A 273 -17.30 3.46 -3.25
CA ALA A 273 -16.64 2.32 -3.87
C ALA A 273 -17.66 1.36 -4.49
N PRO A 274 -17.33 0.74 -5.62
CA PRO A 274 -18.11 -0.36 -6.17
C PRO A 274 -18.02 -1.59 -5.25
N GLU A 275 -18.93 -2.54 -5.48
CA GLU A 275 -18.84 -3.87 -4.85
C GLU A 275 -17.48 -4.52 -5.13
N LEU A 276 -16.90 -5.16 -4.11
CA LEU A 276 -15.64 -5.89 -4.25
C LEU A 276 -15.85 -7.14 -5.11
N ARG A 277 -15.17 -7.21 -6.24
CA ARG A 277 -15.24 -8.34 -7.18
C ARG A 277 -13.94 -9.10 -7.17
N PHE A 278 -14.01 -10.37 -6.90
CA PHE A 278 -12.87 -11.29 -6.86
C PHE A 278 -12.88 -12.23 -8.08
N ILE A 279 -11.70 -12.79 -8.41
CA ILE A 279 -11.59 -13.86 -9.39
C ILE A 279 -12.37 -15.11 -8.90
#